data_ab3b1db340f52820e8edf00999947e19
#
_entry.id   ab3b1db340f52820e8edf00999947e19
#
_cell.length_a   1.000
_cell.length_b   1.000
_cell.length_c   1.000
_cell.angle_alpha   90.00
_cell.angle_beta   90.00
_cell.angle_gamma   90.00
#
_symmetry.space_group_name_H-M   'P 1'
#
loop_
_entity.id
_entity.type
_entity.pdbx_description
1 polymer ?
#
loop_
_entity_poly.entity_id
_entity_poly.type
_entity_poly.pdbx_seq_one_letter_code
_entity_poly.pdbx_strand_id
1 'polypeptide(L)'
;MVRRRDATPSYKDIKRTIQCKSATAGCNQQDAIRSYDDSEDTEWKNDGRMSTAWIRYELAEKARVDEVVLKLTGWRKREYPLQIFTDDTLVWEGKTPVSLGYVHLPLAASQPAGSITIKLQGSASDSDKYGNIKELAAPVANELDLFKAKDGDKVRSELRIVECDLLQWIKPN
;
A
#
# COMPACT_ATOMS: atom_id res chain seq x y z
N MET A 1 -2.24 -35.99 13.18
CA MET A 1 -3.64 -35.67 12.82
C MET A 1 -4.08 -34.36 13.41
N VAL A 2 -4.08 -34.27 14.74
CA VAL A 2 -4.44 -33.01 15.42
C VAL A 2 -3.48 -31.90 15.05
N ARG A 3 -2.20 -32.21 14.99
CA ARG A 3 -1.17 -31.26 14.62
C ARG A 3 -1.36 -30.71 13.20
N ARG A 4 -1.83 -31.55 12.28
CA ARG A 4 -2.07 -31.12 10.90
C ARG A 4 -3.24 -30.15 10.83
N ARG A 5 -4.25 -30.33 11.64
CA ARG A 5 -5.36 -29.38 11.74
C ARG A 5 -4.91 -28.06 12.34
N ASP A 6 -4.03 -28.15 13.33
CA ASP A 6 -3.49 -26.97 13.97
C ASP A 6 -2.53 -26.23 13.04
N ALA A 7 -1.88 -26.95 12.12
CA ALA A 7 -0.96 -26.35 11.15
C ALA A 7 -1.66 -25.60 10.02
N THR A 8 -2.98 -25.74 9.88
CA THR A 8 -3.75 -25.00 8.88
C THR A 8 -4.80 -24.09 9.53
N PRO A 9 -4.45 -23.37 10.61
CA PRO A 9 -5.42 -22.47 11.25
C PRO A 9 -5.84 -21.30 10.37
N SER A 10 -5.01 -20.96 9.38
CA SER A 10 -5.26 -19.79 8.53
C SER A 10 -6.53 -19.92 7.69
N TYR A 11 -6.92 -21.12 7.28
CA TYR A 11 -8.14 -21.26 6.51
C TYR A 11 -9.41 -21.23 7.38
N LYS A 12 -9.25 -21.36 8.68
CA LYS A 12 -10.36 -21.23 9.63
C LYS A 12 -10.60 -19.79 10.02
N ASP A 13 -9.61 -18.93 9.85
CA ASP A 13 -9.76 -17.52 10.16
C ASP A 13 -10.64 -16.88 9.11
N ILE A 14 -11.68 -16.23 9.56
CA ILE A 14 -12.59 -15.51 8.67
C ILE A 14 -12.05 -14.10 8.53
N LYS A 15 -11.71 -13.71 7.31
CA LYS A 15 -11.31 -12.35 7.00
C LYS A 15 -12.55 -11.56 6.62
N ARG A 16 -12.79 -10.50 7.34
CA ARG A 16 -13.92 -9.62 7.10
C ARG A 16 -13.42 -8.25 6.66
N THR A 17 -13.98 -7.74 5.57
CA THR A 17 -13.68 -6.39 5.10
C THR A 17 -14.27 -5.36 6.03
N ILE A 18 -13.46 -4.40 6.43
CA ILE A 18 -13.88 -3.29 7.27
C ILE A 18 -14.28 -2.14 6.35
N GLN A 19 -15.49 -1.63 6.53
CA GLN A 19 -16.00 -0.54 5.70
C GLN A 19 -15.39 0.78 6.10
N CYS A 20 -15.01 1.56 5.09
CA CYS A 20 -14.57 2.94 5.27
C CYS A 20 -15.72 3.89 4.97
N LYS A 21 -15.94 4.89 5.80
CA LYS A 21 -16.96 5.89 5.54
C LYS A 21 -16.42 7.09 4.76
N SER A 22 -15.12 7.36 4.86
CA SER A 22 -14.49 8.48 4.16
C SER A 22 -12.98 8.32 4.17
N ALA A 23 -12.31 9.13 3.37
CA ALA A 23 -10.86 9.23 3.39
C ALA A 23 -10.43 10.69 3.26
N THR A 24 -9.34 11.02 3.95
CA THR A 24 -8.69 12.33 3.86
C THR A 24 -7.29 12.13 3.35
N ALA A 25 -6.85 12.91 2.39
CA ALA A 25 -5.55 12.76 1.76
C ALA A 25 -4.74 14.05 1.86
N GLY A 26 -3.43 13.91 1.74
CA GLY A 26 -2.50 15.04 1.77
C GLY A 26 -2.72 16.02 0.62
N CYS A 27 -3.23 15.53 -0.51
CA CYS A 27 -3.69 16.34 -1.64
C CYS A 27 -4.56 15.47 -2.54
N ASN A 28 -5.11 16.06 -3.60
CA ASN A 28 -6.02 15.36 -4.51
C ASN A 28 -7.17 14.70 -3.76
N GLN A 29 -7.76 15.45 -2.86
CA GLN A 29 -8.80 14.96 -1.95
C GLN A 29 -10.00 14.37 -2.70
N GLN A 30 -10.37 14.96 -3.85
CA GLN A 30 -11.49 14.48 -4.65
C GLN A 30 -11.24 13.08 -5.23
N ASP A 31 -9.98 12.67 -5.35
CA ASP A 31 -9.59 11.37 -5.88
C ASP A 31 -9.38 10.33 -4.78
N ALA A 32 -9.49 10.71 -3.51
CA ALA A 32 -9.25 9.78 -2.40
C ALA A 32 -10.15 8.54 -2.49
N ILE A 33 -11.40 8.72 -2.92
CA ILE A 33 -12.34 7.61 -3.07
C ILE A 33 -11.88 6.57 -4.09
N ARG A 34 -11.03 6.96 -5.03
CA ARG A 34 -10.52 6.05 -6.06
C ARG A 34 -9.58 4.98 -5.49
N SER A 35 -9.08 5.17 -4.28
CA SER A 35 -8.24 4.19 -3.62
C SER A 35 -9.04 3.11 -2.90
N TYR A 36 -10.36 3.22 -2.83
CA TYR A 36 -11.22 2.21 -2.20
C TYR A 36 -12.59 2.09 -2.86
N ASP A 37 -12.62 2.20 -4.19
CA ASP A 37 -13.87 2.14 -5.00
C ASP A 37 -14.09 0.79 -5.68
N ASP A 38 -13.28 -0.21 -5.34
CA ASP A 38 -13.29 -1.56 -5.94
C ASP A 38 -13.02 -1.55 -7.45
N SER A 39 -12.37 -0.50 -7.95
CA SER A 39 -11.97 -0.42 -9.36
C SER A 39 -10.46 -0.47 -9.49
N GLU A 40 -9.97 -1.34 -10.36
CA GLU A 40 -8.54 -1.42 -10.66
C GLU A 40 -8.12 -0.44 -11.76
N ASP A 41 -9.08 0.27 -12.33
CA ASP A 41 -8.85 1.24 -13.40
C ASP A 41 -8.64 2.66 -12.89
N THR A 42 -8.80 2.88 -11.59
CA THR A 42 -8.66 4.19 -10.96
C THR A 42 -7.62 4.14 -9.86
N GLU A 43 -7.07 5.30 -9.51
CA GLU A 43 -6.11 5.41 -8.43
C GLU A 43 -6.19 6.77 -7.75
N TRP A 44 -5.73 6.82 -6.51
CA TRP A 44 -5.35 8.06 -5.86
C TRP A 44 -3.84 8.20 -5.88
N LYS A 45 -3.36 9.40 -6.15
CA LYS A 45 -1.94 9.72 -6.03
C LYS A 45 -1.78 11.12 -5.45
N ASN A 46 -0.66 11.35 -4.77
CA ASN A 46 -0.32 12.69 -4.32
C ASN A 46 0.34 13.49 -5.46
N ASP A 47 0.80 14.69 -5.15
CA ASP A 47 1.38 15.62 -6.12
C ASP A 47 2.91 15.49 -6.29
N GLY A 48 3.51 14.43 -5.73
CA GLY A 48 4.94 14.20 -5.80
C GLY A 48 5.73 14.79 -4.64
N ARG A 49 5.08 15.44 -3.69
CA ARG A 49 5.72 15.98 -2.49
C ARG A 49 5.63 14.97 -1.36
N MET A 50 6.72 14.80 -0.61
CA MET A 50 6.72 13.91 0.54
C MET A 50 5.69 14.33 1.60
N SER A 51 5.49 15.63 1.78
CA SER A 51 4.56 16.15 2.77
C SER A 51 3.09 15.85 2.48
N THR A 52 2.75 15.54 1.22
CA THR A 52 1.38 15.23 0.81
C THR A 52 1.18 13.74 0.52
N ALA A 53 2.20 12.92 0.74
CA ALA A 53 2.19 11.49 0.41
C ALA A 53 1.59 10.67 1.55
N TRP A 54 0.35 10.95 1.89
CA TRP A 54 -0.39 10.23 2.93
C TRP A 54 -1.88 10.23 2.65
N ILE A 55 -2.55 9.21 3.14
CA ILE A 55 -4.01 9.11 3.09
C ILE A 55 -4.51 8.46 4.37
N ARG A 56 -5.62 8.96 4.89
CA ARG A 56 -6.26 8.46 6.11
C ARG A 56 -7.67 7.99 5.79
N TYR A 57 -7.95 6.76 6.13
CA TYR A 57 -9.27 6.16 5.98
C TYR A 57 -9.99 6.20 7.32
N GLU A 58 -11.18 6.79 7.33
CA GLU A 58 -12.05 6.78 8.50
C GLU A 58 -12.94 5.54 8.43
N LEU A 59 -12.93 4.75 9.47
CA LEU A 59 -13.72 3.52 9.51
C LEU A 59 -15.19 3.85 9.84
N ALA A 60 -16.11 3.09 9.24
CA ALA A 60 -17.53 3.24 9.52
C ALA A 60 -17.82 2.91 10.99
N GLU A 61 -17.14 1.92 11.54
CA GLU A 61 -17.20 1.54 12.95
C GLU A 61 -15.79 1.23 13.44
N LYS A 62 -15.54 1.48 14.72
CA LYS A 62 -14.26 1.10 15.30
C LYS A 62 -14.05 -0.40 15.17
N ALA A 63 -12.87 -0.79 14.73
CA ALA A 63 -12.51 -2.18 14.56
C ALA A 63 -11.01 -2.36 14.70
N ARG A 64 -10.60 -3.56 15.12
CA ARG A 64 -9.20 -3.92 15.10
C ARG A 64 -8.87 -4.28 13.66
N VAL A 65 -7.95 -3.55 13.06
CA VAL A 65 -7.50 -3.81 11.70
C VAL A 65 -6.30 -4.74 11.77
N ASP A 66 -6.46 -5.95 11.28
CA ASP A 66 -5.42 -6.98 11.36
C ASP A 66 -4.54 -7.02 10.11
N GLU A 67 -5.08 -6.55 8.99
CA GLU A 67 -4.35 -6.61 7.72
C GLU A 67 -4.79 -5.47 6.81
N VAL A 68 -3.82 -4.88 6.12
CA VAL A 68 -4.07 -3.94 5.01
C VAL A 68 -3.66 -4.65 3.73
N VAL A 69 -4.53 -4.66 2.74
CA VAL A 69 -4.24 -5.21 1.42
C VAL A 69 -4.21 -4.06 0.43
N LEU A 70 -3.06 -3.88 -0.22
CA LEU A 70 -2.85 -2.75 -1.11
C LEU A 70 -2.54 -3.23 -2.52
N LYS A 71 -3.12 -2.56 -3.50
CA LYS A 71 -2.66 -2.58 -4.87
C LYS A 71 -2.10 -1.20 -5.18
N LEU A 72 -0.80 -1.16 -5.47
CA LEU A 72 -0.06 0.07 -5.69
C LEU A 72 0.38 0.14 -7.14
N THR A 73 0.40 1.34 -7.71
CA THR A 73 0.85 1.50 -9.09
C THR A 73 2.32 1.10 -9.24
N GLY A 74 2.61 0.32 -10.27
CA GLY A 74 3.97 -0.20 -10.49
C GLY A 74 4.29 -1.43 -9.66
N TRP A 75 3.30 -2.18 -9.21
CA TRP A 75 3.45 -3.31 -8.28
C TRP A 75 4.50 -4.34 -8.68
N ARG A 76 4.77 -4.52 -9.95
CA ARG A 76 5.75 -5.50 -10.42
C ARG A 76 7.19 -5.09 -10.17
N LYS A 77 7.47 -3.81 -10.04
CA LYS A 77 8.85 -3.31 -9.96
C LYS A 77 9.07 -2.28 -8.88
N ARG A 78 8.01 -1.66 -8.35
CA ARG A 78 8.14 -0.54 -7.42
C ARG A 78 7.94 -0.99 -5.99
N GLU A 79 8.87 -0.58 -5.14
CA GLU A 79 8.79 -0.74 -3.71
C GLU A 79 8.48 0.60 -3.07
N TYR A 80 7.53 0.60 -2.14
CA TYR A 80 7.13 1.80 -1.42
C TYR A 80 7.51 1.65 0.04
N PRO A 81 8.38 2.52 0.57
CA PRO A 81 8.63 2.55 2.00
C PRO A 81 7.46 3.25 2.70
N LEU A 82 6.70 2.50 3.47
CA LEU A 82 5.47 2.97 4.08
C LEU A 82 5.51 2.87 5.59
N GLN A 83 4.74 3.74 6.22
CA GLN A 83 4.30 3.62 7.60
C GLN A 83 2.79 3.54 7.62
N ILE A 84 2.26 2.64 8.44
CA ILE A 84 0.82 2.49 8.63
C ILE A 84 0.50 2.70 10.10
N PHE A 85 -0.48 3.56 10.36
CA PHE A 85 -0.91 3.92 11.71
C PHE A 85 -2.37 3.54 11.92
N THR A 86 -2.68 2.99 13.08
CA THR A 86 -4.04 2.90 13.57
C THR A 86 -4.23 4.05 14.54
N ASP A 87 -5.16 4.96 14.21
CA ASP A 87 -5.26 6.26 14.86
C ASP A 87 -3.86 6.93 14.84
N ASP A 88 -3.20 7.11 15.95
CA ASP A 88 -1.87 7.72 15.99
C ASP A 88 -0.76 6.70 16.31
N THR A 89 -1.08 5.40 16.33
CA THR A 89 -0.13 4.36 16.71
C THR A 89 0.46 3.70 15.48
N LEU A 90 1.78 3.66 15.36
CA LEU A 90 2.47 2.96 14.28
C LEU A 90 2.28 1.45 14.46
N VAL A 91 1.75 0.79 13.44
CA VAL A 91 1.45 -0.65 13.47
C VAL A 91 2.14 -1.43 12.36
N TRP A 92 2.71 -0.74 11.39
CA TRP A 92 3.51 -1.38 10.35
C TRP A 92 4.49 -0.37 9.76
N GLU A 93 5.69 -0.82 9.47
CA GLU A 93 6.73 0.00 8.86
C GLU A 93 7.62 -0.90 8.00
N GLY A 94 7.93 -0.46 6.80
CA GLY A 94 8.79 -1.22 5.90
C GLY A 94 8.57 -0.86 4.45
N LYS A 95 9.23 -1.61 3.58
CA LYS A 95 9.03 -1.49 2.14
C LYS A 95 8.03 -2.54 1.68
N THR A 96 7.12 -2.14 0.81
CA THR A 96 6.20 -3.10 0.20
C THR A 96 6.98 -4.04 -0.70
N PRO A 97 6.66 -5.34 -0.71
CA PRO A 97 7.31 -6.26 -1.63
C PRO A 97 6.85 -6.02 -3.07
N VAL A 98 7.72 -6.34 -4.02
CA VAL A 98 7.32 -6.43 -5.42
C VAL A 98 6.41 -7.65 -5.54
N SER A 99 5.25 -7.51 -6.17
CA SER A 99 4.24 -8.56 -6.22
C SER A 99 3.61 -8.65 -7.60
N LEU A 100 2.70 -9.60 -7.75
CA LEU A 100 1.92 -9.75 -8.98
C LEU A 100 0.59 -8.98 -8.93
N GLY A 101 0.38 -8.16 -7.92
CA GLY A 101 -0.85 -7.37 -7.82
C GLY A 101 -1.01 -6.79 -6.44
N TYR A 102 -1.63 -7.55 -5.54
CA TYR A 102 -1.90 -7.09 -4.18
C TYR A 102 -0.79 -7.47 -3.22
N VAL A 103 -0.48 -6.57 -2.30
CA VAL A 103 0.42 -6.85 -1.19
C VAL A 103 -0.40 -6.92 0.09
N HIS A 104 -0.11 -7.93 0.91
CA HIS A 104 -0.80 -8.19 2.16
C HIS A 104 0.13 -7.79 3.31
N LEU A 105 -0.30 -6.80 4.08
CA LEU A 105 0.50 -6.25 5.17
C LEU A 105 -0.19 -6.56 6.50
N PRO A 106 0.28 -7.59 7.23
CA PRO A 106 -0.27 -7.87 8.56
C PRO A 106 0.17 -6.80 9.55
N LEU A 107 -0.77 -6.28 10.31
CA LEU A 107 -0.52 -5.19 11.23
C LEU A 107 -0.31 -5.68 12.66
N ALA A 108 0.51 -4.97 13.41
CA ALA A 108 0.72 -5.23 14.84
C ALA A 108 -0.32 -4.51 15.69
N ALA A 109 -1.55 -4.37 15.20
CA ALA A 109 -2.62 -3.71 15.91
C ALA A 109 -3.19 -4.63 17.00
N SER A 110 -3.33 -4.09 18.21
CA SER A 110 -3.90 -4.83 19.34
C SER A 110 -5.22 -4.24 19.83
N GLN A 111 -5.57 -3.05 19.35
CA GLN A 111 -6.74 -2.30 19.82
C GLN A 111 -7.63 -1.92 18.64
N PRO A 112 -8.95 -1.79 18.88
CA PRO A 112 -9.83 -1.20 17.89
C PRO A 112 -9.42 0.24 17.58
N ALA A 113 -9.56 0.64 16.33
CA ALA A 113 -9.21 1.97 15.87
C ALA A 113 -10.35 2.56 15.05
N GLY A 114 -10.39 3.88 14.98
CA GLY A 114 -11.36 4.62 14.16
C GLY A 114 -10.81 5.01 12.81
N SER A 115 -9.49 4.95 12.62
CA SER A 115 -8.87 5.34 11.37
C SER A 115 -7.59 4.56 11.10
N ILE A 116 -7.25 4.48 9.81
CA ILE A 116 -5.98 3.95 9.31
C ILE A 116 -5.32 5.03 8.46
N THR A 117 -4.06 5.32 8.75
CA THR A 117 -3.27 6.24 7.94
C THR A 117 -2.14 5.49 7.26
N ILE A 118 -2.01 5.69 5.96
CA ILE A 118 -0.89 5.17 5.16
C ILE A 118 -0.06 6.35 4.73
N LYS A 119 1.23 6.30 5.02
CA LYS A 119 2.14 7.41 4.77
C LYS A 119 3.40 6.90 4.10
N LEU A 120 3.85 7.61 3.07
CA LEU A 120 5.14 7.34 2.47
C LEU A 120 6.23 7.83 3.43
N GLN A 121 7.17 6.95 3.74
CA GLN A 121 8.21 7.21 4.73
C GLN A 121 9.51 7.68 4.10
N GLY A 122 9.70 7.35 2.83
CA GLY A 122 10.91 7.69 2.09
C GLY A 122 10.64 7.57 0.61
N SER A 123 11.69 7.65 -0.20
CA SER A 123 11.54 7.57 -1.65
C SER A 123 11.12 6.17 -2.09
N ALA A 124 10.09 6.08 -2.92
CA ALA A 124 9.78 4.85 -3.63
C ALA A 124 10.87 4.57 -4.66
N SER A 125 11.13 3.31 -4.95
CA SER A 125 12.15 2.93 -5.90
C SER A 125 11.67 1.79 -6.79
N ASP A 126 12.06 1.84 -8.05
CA ASP A 126 11.80 0.76 -8.99
C ASP A 126 12.90 -0.30 -8.86
N SER A 127 12.48 -1.56 -8.79
CA SER A 127 13.38 -2.68 -8.70
C SER A 127 13.96 -3.01 -10.09
N ASP A 128 15.28 -3.24 -10.16
CA ASP A 128 15.93 -3.73 -11.36
C ASP A 128 15.80 -5.24 -11.52
N LYS A 129 14.96 -5.87 -10.74
CA LYS A 129 14.80 -7.33 -10.70
C LYS A 129 14.48 -7.95 -12.07
N TYR A 130 13.96 -7.16 -13.01
CA TYR A 130 13.66 -7.59 -14.38
C TYR A 130 14.37 -6.73 -15.41
N GLY A 131 15.42 -6.05 -15.01
CA GLY A 131 15.95 -4.89 -15.69
C GLY A 131 17.08 -5.10 -16.68
N ASN A 132 17.30 -6.31 -17.19
CA ASN A 132 18.33 -6.53 -18.21
C ASN A 132 18.09 -5.76 -19.50
N ILE A 133 16.87 -5.29 -19.70
CA ILE A 133 16.51 -4.47 -20.86
C ILE A 133 17.23 -3.12 -20.82
N LYS A 134 17.50 -2.58 -19.63
CA LYS A 134 18.24 -1.33 -19.48
C LYS A 134 19.69 -1.45 -19.94
N GLU A 135 20.33 -2.58 -19.67
CA GLU A 135 21.72 -2.79 -20.08
C GLU A 135 21.87 -2.93 -21.58
N LEU A 136 20.90 -3.60 -22.23
CA LEU A 136 20.89 -3.76 -23.68
C LEU A 136 20.65 -2.44 -24.40
N ALA A 137 19.97 -1.50 -23.80
CA ALA A 137 19.65 -0.19 -24.35
C ALA A 137 20.60 0.91 -23.86
N ALA A 138 21.64 0.57 -23.09
CA ALA A 138 22.49 1.53 -22.43
C ALA A 138 23.13 2.59 -23.33
N PRO A 139 23.60 2.29 -24.55
CA PRO A 139 24.20 3.30 -25.40
C PRO A 139 23.22 4.37 -25.89
N VAL A 140 21.96 4.05 -25.99
CA VAL A 140 20.90 4.98 -26.43
C VAL A 140 20.21 5.61 -25.20
N ALA A 141 20.25 4.93 -24.08
CA ALA A 141 19.54 5.30 -22.87
C ALA A 141 20.19 6.44 -22.09
N ASN A 142 21.48 6.73 -22.32
CA ASN A 142 22.21 7.72 -21.52
C ASN A 142 21.62 9.13 -21.60
N GLU A 143 21.16 9.58 -22.76
CA GLU A 143 20.47 10.85 -22.85
C GLU A 143 19.07 10.82 -22.30
N LEU A 144 18.37 9.71 -22.48
CA LEU A 144 17.05 9.48 -21.94
C LEU A 144 17.08 9.30 -20.41
N ASP A 145 18.17 8.74 -19.88
CA ASP A 145 18.32 8.54 -18.44
C ASP A 145 18.47 9.86 -17.68
N LEU A 146 19.05 10.89 -18.31
CA LEU A 146 19.11 12.21 -17.71
C LEU A 146 17.74 12.85 -17.55
N PHE A 147 16.82 12.61 -18.47
CA PHE A 147 15.43 13.05 -18.33
C PHE A 147 14.67 12.18 -17.37
N LYS A 148 14.89 10.88 -17.41
CA LYS A 148 14.26 9.93 -16.50
C LYS A 148 14.68 10.13 -15.05
N ALA A 149 15.88 10.61 -14.79
CA ALA A 149 16.33 10.88 -13.43
C ALA A 149 15.51 11.98 -12.76
N LYS A 150 15.08 12.99 -13.52
CA LYS A 150 14.19 14.04 -13.01
C LYS A 150 12.78 13.51 -12.77
N ASP A 151 12.28 12.69 -13.67
CA ASP A 151 10.98 12.03 -13.48
C ASP A 151 11.06 10.98 -12.37
N GLY A 152 12.21 10.32 -12.20
CA GLY A 152 12.45 9.37 -11.14
C GLY A 152 12.37 10.00 -9.76
N ASP A 153 12.88 11.22 -9.59
CA ASP A 153 12.78 11.94 -8.33
C ASP A 153 11.33 12.30 -7.99
N LYS A 154 10.53 12.65 -9.00
CA LYS A 154 9.12 12.90 -8.85
C LYS A 154 8.37 11.62 -8.45
N VAL A 155 8.65 10.53 -9.15
CA VAL A 155 8.05 9.21 -8.88
C VAL A 155 8.40 8.73 -7.48
N ARG A 156 9.62 9.01 -7.01
CA ARG A 156 10.08 8.59 -5.69
C ARG A 156 9.27 9.18 -4.54
N SER A 157 8.72 10.37 -4.73
CA SER A 157 7.92 11.04 -3.71
C SER A 157 6.43 10.89 -3.96
N GLU A 158 6.04 10.04 -4.89
CA GLU A 158 4.63 9.73 -5.17
C GLU A 158 4.20 8.46 -4.44
N LEU A 159 3.07 8.57 -3.76
CA LEU A 159 2.32 7.44 -3.24
C LEU A 159 1.09 7.26 -4.13
N ARG A 160 0.96 6.09 -4.76
CA ARG A 160 -0.10 5.82 -5.73
C ARG A 160 -0.84 4.54 -5.36
N ILE A 161 -2.07 4.70 -4.93
CA ILE A 161 -2.89 3.59 -4.43
C ILE A 161 -4.04 3.34 -5.40
N VAL A 162 -4.05 2.16 -6.00
CA VAL A 162 -5.15 1.69 -6.85
C VAL A 162 -6.28 1.16 -5.98
N GLU A 163 -5.97 0.32 -5.01
CA GLU A 163 -6.97 -0.22 -4.07
C GLU A 163 -6.36 -0.42 -2.69
N CYS A 164 -7.19 -0.17 -1.68
CA CYS A 164 -6.87 -0.41 -0.28
C CYS A 164 -8.04 -1.10 0.38
N ASP A 165 -7.81 -2.31 0.85
CA ASP A 165 -8.78 -3.06 1.62
C ASP A 165 -8.27 -3.23 3.05
N LEU A 166 -9.16 -3.02 4.01
CA LEU A 166 -8.87 -3.19 5.42
C LEU A 166 -9.58 -4.43 5.91
N LEU A 167 -8.85 -5.33 6.55
CA LEU A 167 -9.38 -6.62 6.95
C LEU A 167 -9.26 -6.84 8.45
N GLN A 168 -10.28 -7.45 9.00
CA GLN A 168 -10.29 -7.97 10.35
C GLN A 168 -10.30 -9.49 10.31
N TRP A 169 -9.45 -10.10 11.11
CA TRP A 169 -9.40 -11.55 11.23
C TRP A 169 -10.25 -11.98 12.39
N ILE A 170 -11.27 -12.82 12.11
CA ILE A 170 -12.17 -13.34 13.10
C ILE A 170 -11.89 -14.82 13.24
N LYS A 171 -11.50 -15.24 14.44
CA LYS A 171 -11.30 -16.66 14.70
C LYS A 171 -12.66 -17.31 14.95
N PRO A 172 -12.98 -18.42 14.27
CA PRO A 172 -14.20 -19.16 14.59
C PRO A 172 -14.08 -19.80 15.97
N ASN A 173 -15.17 -19.79 16.69
CA ASN A 173 -15.24 -20.47 17.99
C ASN A 173 -15.20 -21.98 17.84
#